data_dcabcd661baad8a95636f63ce6e23d4c
#
_entry.id   dcabcd661baad8a95636f63ce6e23d4c
#
_cell.length_a   1.000
_cell.length_b   1.000
_cell.length_c   1.000
_cell.angle_alpha   90.00
_cell.angle_beta   90.00
_cell.angle_gamma   90.00
#
_symmetry.space_group_name_H-M   'P 1'
#
loop_
_entity.id
_entity.type
_entity.pdbx_description
1 polymer ?
#
loop_
_entity_poly.entity_id
_entity_poly.type
_entity_poly.pdbx_seq_one_letter_code
_entity_poly.pdbx_strand_id
1 'polypeptide(L)'
;MAHWAKIMKDESVILRTILFGSQVAGNIVSFEMSGEREVGYWLGQEFWGKGIATQALSAFLAQVTIRPLYAHVAKHNIASQHVLEKCGFVVCDQDKGFLNARGEKIEELILKLS
;
A
#
# COMPACT_ATOMS: atom_id res chain seq x y z
N MET A 1 -21.04 2.69 -4.44
CA MET A 1 -19.71 2.15 -4.58
C MET A 1 -19.29 1.95 -6.01
N ALA A 2 -19.77 2.84 -6.87
CA ALA A 2 -19.46 2.78 -8.30
C ALA A 2 -17.95 2.84 -8.57
N HIS A 3 -17.22 3.60 -7.77
CA HIS A 3 -15.78 3.73 -7.93
C HIS A 3 -15.05 2.39 -7.73
N TRP A 4 -15.42 1.64 -6.69
CA TRP A 4 -14.81 0.34 -6.43
C TRP A 4 -15.15 -0.69 -7.50
N ALA A 5 -16.39 -0.68 -7.97
CA ALA A 5 -16.80 -1.57 -9.05
C ALA A 5 -16.01 -1.30 -10.33
N LYS A 6 -15.74 -0.03 -10.63
CA LYS A 6 -14.95 0.35 -11.80
C LYS A 6 -13.50 -0.11 -11.67
N ILE A 7 -12.88 0.04 -10.48
CA ILE A 7 -11.53 -0.42 -10.23
C ILE A 7 -11.43 -1.94 -10.37
N MET A 8 -12.39 -2.65 -9.81
CA MET A 8 -12.37 -4.11 -9.83
C MET A 8 -12.52 -4.71 -11.23
N LYS A 9 -13.07 -3.95 -12.18
CA LYS A 9 -13.20 -4.37 -13.58
C LYS A 9 -11.93 -4.17 -14.38
N ASP A 10 -10.98 -3.39 -13.86
CA ASP A 10 -9.71 -3.15 -14.53
C ASP A 10 -8.78 -4.34 -14.26
N GLU A 11 -8.38 -5.03 -15.31
CA GLU A 11 -7.52 -6.22 -15.19
C GLU A 11 -6.14 -5.89 -14.64
N SER A 12 -5.70 -4.62 -14.71
CA SER A 12 -4.42 -4.21 -14.13
C SER A 12 -4.47 -4.10 -12.62
N VAL A 13 -5.66 -4.07 -12.02
CA VAL A 13 -5.83 -3.92 -10.57
C VAL A 13 -5.90 -5.29 -9.91
N ILE A 14 -5.06 -5.49 -8.91
CA ILE A 14 -5.06 -6.70 -8.09
C ILE A 14 -5.45 -6.31 -6.68
N LEU A 15 -6.57 -6.85 -6.21
CA LEU A 15 -7.09 -6.55 -4.88
C LEU A 15 -7.16 -7.83 -4.05
N ARG A 16 -6.68 -7.77 -2.82
CA ARG A 16 -6.75 -8.89 -1.88
C ARG A 16 -7.26 -8.40 -0.54
N THR A 17 -8.18 -9.14 0.05
CA THR A 17 -8.70 -8.87 1.38
C THR A 17 -7.78 -9.48 2.43
N ILE A 18 -7.48 -8.71 3.47
CA ILE A 18 -6.70 -9.20 4.60
C ILE A 18 -7.67 -9.73 5.65
N LEU A 19 -7.48 -11.00 6.02
CA LEU A 19 -8.29 -11.64 7.07
C LEU A 19 -7.43 -11.88 8.31
N PHE A 20 -8.04 -11.65 9.47
CA PHE A 20 -7.45 -12.01 10.74
C PHE A 20 -8.46 -12.90 11.47
N GLY A 21 -8.18 -14.19 11.53
CA GLY A 21 -9.18 -15.18 11.93
C GLY A 21 -10.34 -15.17 10.93
N SER A 22 -11.56 -14.96 11.39
CA SER A 22 -12.74 -14.86 10.53
C SER A 22 -13.16 -13.42 10.23
N GLN A 23 -12.35 -12.44 10.66
CA GLN A 23 -12.68 -11.01 10.51
C GLN A 23 -11.93 -10.39 9.34
N VAL A 24 -12.59 -9.48 8.63
CA VAL A 24 -11.94 -8.66 7.62
C VAL A 24 -11.14 -7.57 8.33
N ALA A 25 -9.82 -7.62 8.19
CA ALA A 25 -8.92 -6.67 8.83
C ALA A 25 -8.58 -5.48 7.93
N GLY A 26 -8.57 -5.68 6.62
CA GLY A 26 -8.24 -4.64 5.68
C GLY A 26 -8.11 -5.18 4.26
N ASN A 27 -7.33 -4.48 3.44
CA ASN A 27 -7.07 -4.92 2.07
C ASN A 27 -5.73 -4.43 1.56
N ILE A 28 -5.25 -5.08 0.50
CA ILE A 28 -4.06 -4.69 -0.25
C ILE A 28 -4.46 -4.56 -1.70
N VAL A 29 -4.01 -3.50 -2.37
CA VAL A 29 -4.30 -3.26 -3.77
C VAL A 29 -3.01 -2.93 -4.52
N SER A 30 -2.88 -3.47 -5.73
CA SER A 30 -1.81 -3.11 -6.66
C SER A 30 -2.44 -2.65 -7.96
N PHE A 31 -1.92 -1.56 -8.53
CA PHE A 31 -2.48 -0.93 -9.72
C PHE A 31 -1.40 -0.20 -10.49
N GLU A 32 -1.66 0.08 -11.77
CA GLU A 32 -0.78 0.92 -12.58
C GLU A 32 -1.21 2.37 -12.52
N MET A 33 -0.23 3.27 -12.34
CA MET A 33 -0.45 4.70 -12.39
C MET A 33 0.74 5.36 -13.07
N SER A 34 0.48 6.11 -14.14
CA SER A 34 1.52 6.85 -14.88
C SER A 34 2.67 5.95 -15.37
N GLY A 35 2.34 4.72 -15.76
CA GLY A 35 3.34 3.77 -16.28
C GLY A 35 4.12 3.02 -15.20
N GLU A 36 3.82 3.24 -13.94
CA GLU A 36 4.47 2.55 -12.84
C GLU A 36 3.48 1.68 -12.08
N ARG A 37 3.95 0.52 -11.59
CA ARG A 37 3.13 -0.36 -10.78
C ARG A 37 3.22 0.07 -9.33
N GLU A 38 2.07 0.30 -8.69
CA GLU A 38 2.01 0.77 -7.31
C GLU A 38 1.29 -0.23 -6.43
N VAL A 39 1.57 -0.18 -5.14
CA VAL A 39 0.90 -0.99 -4.13
C VAL A 39 0.51 -0.10 -2.95
N GLY A 40 -0.69 -0.35 -2.43
CA GLY A 40 -1.17 0.31 -1.23
C GLY A 40 -1.90 -0.70 -0.37
N TYR A 41 -2.08 -0.37 0.90
CA TYR A 41 -2.85 -1.22 1.79
C TYR A 41 -3.55 -0.38 2.85
N TRP A 42 -4.62 -0.95 3.38
CA TRP A 42 -5.36 -0.37 4.49
C TRP A 42 -5.62 -1.45 5.53
N LEU A 43 -5.45 -1.10 6.79
CA LEU A 43 -5.70 -1.99 7.91
C LEU A 43 -6.52 -1.27 8.96
N GLY A 44 -7.58 -1.92 9.45
CA GLY A 44 -8.39 -1.36 10.52
C GLY A 44 -7.56 -1.09 11.77
N GLN A 45 -7.85 0.01 12.46
CA GLN A 45 -7.07 0.47 13.60
C GLN A 45 -6.96 -0.59 14.70
N GLU A 46 -8.01 -1.37 14.92
CA GLU A 46 -8.04 -2.44 15.92
C GLU A 46 -7.06 -3.56 15.65
N PHE A 47 -6.54 -3.64 14.42
CA PHE A 47 -5.59 -4.68 14.01
C PHE A 47 -4.14 -4.18 13.98
N TRP A 48 -3.92 -2.92 14.31
CA TRP A 48 -2.56 -2.35 14.31
C TRP A 48 -1.70 -2.95 15.42
N GLY A 49 -0.39 -2.98 15.20
CA GLY A 49 0.57 -3.41 16.21
C GLY A 49 0.65 -4.91 16.43
N LYS A 50 0.04 -5.70 15.54
CA LYS A 50 0.02 -7.17 15.66
C LYS A 50 0.85 -7.88 14.59
N GLY A 51 1.56 -7.15 13.76
CA GLY A 51 2.35 -7.72 12.67
C GLY A 51 1.52 -8.19 11.49
N ILE A 52 0.22 -7.91 11.48
CA ILE A 52 -0.70 -8.38 10.44
C ILE A 52 -0.35 -7.75 9.09
N ALA A 53 -0.08 -6.43 9.07
CA ALA A 53 0.26 -5.73 7.83
C ALA A 53 1.52 -6.31 7.19
N THR A 54 2.55 -6.57 7.98
CA THR A 54 3.81 -7.14 7.48
C THR A 54 3.58 -8.52 6.89
N GLN A 55 2.84 -9.37 7.59
CA GLN A 55 2.53 -10.72 7.12
C GLN A 55 1.69 -10.68 5.85
N ALA A 56 0.67 -9.84 5.83
CA ALA A 56 -0.22 -9.73 4.68
C ALA A 56 0.52 -9.22 3.45
N LEU A 57 1.34 -8.18 3.60
CA LEU A 57 2.12 -7.64 2.49
C LEU A 57 3.14 -8.66 1.99
N SER A 58 3.82 -9.35 2.89
CA SER A 58 4.78 -10.39 2.52
C SER A 58 4.11 -11.50 1.70
N ALA A 59 2.94 -11.96 2.11
CA ALA A 59 2.18 -12.97 1.38
C ALA A 59 1.72 -12.46 0.02
N PHE A 60 1.27 -11.20 -0.03
CA PHE A 60 0.86 -10.57 -1.29
C PHE A 60 2.02 -10.51 -2.28
N LEU A 61 3.20 -10.13 -1.82
CA LEU A 61 4.39 -10.01 -2.66
C LEU A 61 4.88 -11.37 -3.18
N ALA A 62 4.60 -12.44 -2.44
CA ALA A 62 4.91 -13.80 -2.90
C ALA A 62 4.01 -14.23 -4.06
N GLN A 63 2.79 -13.71 -4.13
CA GLN A 63 1.83 -14.02 -5.19
C GLN A 63 1.95 -13.05 -6.36
N VAL A 64 2.18 -11.78 -6.08
CA VAL A 64 2.27 -10.72 -7.09
C VAL A 64 3.74 -10.40 -7.30
N THR A 65 4.29 -10.91 -8.39
CA THR A 65 5.73 -10.85 -8.66
C THR A 65 6.13 -9.76 -9.66
N ILE A 66 5.17 -8.92 -10.04
CA ILE A 66 5.44 -7.79 -10.94
C ILE A 66 6.42 -6.83 -10.26
N ARG A 67 7.52 -6.49 -10.95
CA ARG A 67 8.55 -5.60 -10.44
C ARG A 67 8.97 -4.59 -11.51
N PRO A 68 9.40 -3.38 -11.14
CA PRO A 68 9.45 -2.88 -9.77
C PRO A 68 8.05 -2.51 -9.25
N LEU A 69 7.90 -2.50 -7.92
CA LEU A 69 6.71 -1.99 -7.26
C LEU A 69 7.07 -0.72 -6.49
N TYR A 70 6.15 0.24 -6.50
CA TYR A 70 6.32 1.49 -5.78
C TYR A 70 5.23 1.65 -4.74
N ALA A 71 5.57 2.25 -3.61
CA ALA A 71 4.62 2.57 -2.55
C ALA A 71 4.82 4.00 -2.10
N HIS A 72 3.72 4.73 -1.93
CA HIS A 72 3.74 6.08 -1.40
C HIS A 72 3.28 6.04 0.04
N VAL A 73 4.02 6.67 0.94
CA VAL A 73 3.66 6.71 2.35
C VAL A 73 3.96 8.08 2.92
N ALA A 74 3.05 8.60 3.76
CA ALA A 74 3.27 9.87 4.43
C ALA A 74 4.54 9.80 5.27
N LYS A 75 5.36 10.84 5.21
CA LYS A 75 6.66 10.88 5.89
C LYS A 75 6.53 10.67 7.39
N HIS A 76 5.43 11.11 7.99
CA HIS A 76 5.18 10.95 9.42
C HIS A 76 4.62 9.57 9.79
N ASN A 77 4.25 8.76 8.81
CA ASN A 77 3.70 7.42 9.06
C ASN A 77 4.81 6.39 9.18
N ILE A 78 5.48 6.41 10.33
CA ILE A 78 6.64 5.56 10.59
C ILE A 78 6.27 4.08 10.58
N ALA A 79 5.09 3.74 11.07
CA ALA A 79 4.64 2.34 11.12
C ALA A 79 4.54 1.73 9.72
N SER A 80 3.96 2.46 8.76
CA SER A 80 3.88 1.99 7.37
C SER A 80 5.25 1.90 6.72
N GLN A 81 6.13 2.85 7.01
CA GLN A 81 7.50 2.80 6.50
C GLN A 81 8.20 1.52 6.95
N HIS A 82 8.06 1.16 8.23
CA HIS A 82 8.67 -0.06 8.77
C HIS A 82 8.10 -1.32 8.13
N VAL A 83 6.79 -1.36 7.88
CA VAL A 83 6.15 -2.50 7.21
C VAL A 83 6.75 -2.69 5.81
N LEU A 84 6.83 -1.61 5.05
CA LEU A 84 7.38 -1.65 3.69
C LEU A 84 8.86 -2.06 3.70
N GLU A 85 9.65 -1.47 4.60
CA GLU A 85 11.07 -1.79 4.71
C GLU A 85 11.32 -3.23 5.09
N LYS A 86 10.53 -3.79 6.00
CA LYS A 86 10.62 -5.20 6.37
C LYS A 86 10.32 -6.13 5.22
N CYS A 87 9.53 -5.67 4.25
CA CYS A 87 9.21 -6.44 3.05
C CYS A 87 10.18 -6.20 1.89
N GLY A 88 11.25 -5.44 2.13
CA GLY A 88 12.30 -5.24 1.15
C GLY A 88 12.23 -3.94 0.36
N PHE A 89 11.27 -3.08 0.64
CA PHE A 89 11.17 -1.78 -0.02
C PHE A 89 12.26 -0.84 0.50
N VAL A 90 12.76 0.00 -0.41
CA VAL A 90 13.80 0.99 -0.09
C VAL A 90 13.32 2.36 -0.51
N VAL A 91 13.55 3.36 0.32
CA VAL A 91 13.21 4.75 -0.03
C VAL A 91 14.02 5.17 -1.24
N CYS A 92 13.35 5.61 -2.30
CA CYS A 92 14.02 6.03 -3.52
C CYS A 92 13.76 7.49 -3.87
N ASP A 93 12.72 8.12 -3.32
CA ASP A 93 12.40 9.50 -3.62
C ASP A 93 11.52 10.11 -2.53
N GLN A 94 11.28 11.41 -2.65
CA GLN A 94 10.46 12.16 -1.70
C GLN A 94 9.62 13.18 -2.46
N ASP A 95 8.31 13.17 -2.23
CA ASP A 95 7.39 14.11 -2.85
C ASP A 95 6.91 15.13 -1.83
N LYS A 96 7.08 16.41 -2.14
CA LYS A 96 6.71 17.51 -1.24
C LYS A 96 5.50 18.32 -1.71
N GLY A 97 4.92 17.98 -2.84
CA GLY A 97 3.86 18.77 -3.45
C GLY A 97 2.46 18.33 -3.15
N PHE A 98 2.28 17.34 -2.31
CA PHE A 98 0.99 16.72 -2.07
C PHE A 98 0.17 17.50 -1.04
N LEU A 99 -1.12 17.76 -1.37
CA LEU A 99 -2.06 18.39 -0.46
C LEU A 99 -3.09 17.35 0.01
N ASN A 100 -3.35 17.32 1.31
CA ASN A 100 -4.39 16.44 1.85
C ASN A 100 -5.77 17.11 1.76
N ALA A 101 -6.80 16.42 2.27
CA ALA A 101 -8.17 16.92 2.24
C ALA A 101 -8.38 18.21 3.03
N ARG A 102 -7.46 18.54 3.94
CA ARG A 102 -7.50 19.78 4.72
C ARG A 102 -6.76 20.93 4.06
N GLY A 103 -6.18 20.71 2.88
CA GLY A 103 -5.37 21.70 2.19
C GLY A 103 -3.97 21.85 2.76
N GLU A 104 -3.55 20.94 3.62
CA GLU A 104 -2.21 20.95 4.20
C GLU A 104 -1.24 20.19 3.30
N LYS A 105 -0.01 20.70 3.18
CA LYS A 105 1.04 20.00 2.45
C LYS A 105 1.50 18.79 3.26
N ILE A 106 1.46 17.61 2.62
CA ILE A 106 1.98 16.39 3.20
C ILE A 106 3.20 15.97 2.40
N GLU A 107 4.30 15.73 3.10
CA GLU A 107 5.47 15.13 2.50
C GLU A 107 5.28 13.62 2.45
N GLU A 108 5.57 13.04 1.30
CA GLU A 108 5.51 11.58 1.12
C GLU A 108 6.88 11.04 0.78
N LEU A 109 7.13 9.82 1.24
CA LEU A 109 8.27 9.03 0.79
C LEU A 109 7.77 8.07 -0.29
N ILE A 110 8.59 7.88 -1.31
CA ILE A 110 8.34 6.89 -2.35
C ILE A 110 9.34 5.76 -2.14
N LEU A 111 8.83 4.55 -1.92
CA LEU A 111 9.64 3.37 -1.71
C LEU A 111 9.52 2.46 -2.91
N LYS A 112 10.58 1.73 -3.20
CA LYS A 112 10.66 0.86 -4.36
C LYS A 112 11.08 -0.54 -3.95
N LEU A 113 10.40 -1.53 -4.48
CA LEU A 113 10.80 -2.93 -4.43
C LEU A 113 11.22 -3.34 -5.82
N SER A 114 12.50 -3.58 -5.98
CA SER A 114 13.07 -3.96 -7.28
C SER A 114 12.80 -5.40 -7.65
#